data_7ee8ef76b554d75464f9d00ee8b55dca
#
_entry.id   7ee8ef76b554d75464f9d00ee8b55dca
#
_cell.length_a   1.000
_cell.length_b   1.000
_cell.length_c   1.000
_cell.angle_alpha   90.00
_cell.angle_beta   90.00
_cell.angle_gamma   90.00
#
_symmetry.space_group_name_H-M   'P 1'
#
loop_
_entity.id
_entity.type
_entity.pdbx_description
1 polymer ?
#
loop_
_entity_poly.entity_id
_entity_poly.type
_entity_poly.pdbx_seq_one_letter_code
_entity_poly.pdbx_strand_id
1 'polypeptide(L)'
;TTFWNHLDVGTYVENQTTTSDFIKDEYVDPSKTQLTFPEKKRNLIYIYCESMEMSFADQANGGARDENVIPRLTALAEENEDFSGTDNSQLNGGYSMPSTTWTMGGIFAATAGLPLQTDVGRNTMSTQSTFFPGITALGDILENAGYNQTFSCGSPVSFGGRELYLQEHGNYTFHDYEYAQANGIIPRGYYVWWGFEDARLFEMAKNDITNMASSGQPFNYTLLTVDTHFEDGYLDSSAENKFNDHYSNVFFHSDKQVTEFVDWCKTQPWYDNTTIVISGDHPTMDSDYMENIDPEYQRRVYTCYINSAVSVENNTKRTFTTFDNFPTTLAALGVQIDGDRLGLGTNLFSSKQTLTEQYGLDKEKGELNKKSTFMSELSGNDVSNEEFQEYLNKEGIRSSVVYLQSYDSEAKTATLSVDDIFYTGGNIDYVSVEVTHPDGSRQKVKATHNKSDGRYDAVIDISNGGIEYQTISVDAHIRIDNSDALKTQNIYQYSGNLAVIPCEDNLLQQTLHSAS
;
A
#
# COMPACT_ATOMS: atom_id res chain seq x y z
N THR A 1 -19.06 -7.28 -14.57
CA THR A 1 -19.90 -7.99 -13.58
C THR A 1 -19.08 -8.85 -12.64
N THR A 2 -17.89 -9.31 -13.04
CA THR A 2 -17.06 -10.24 -12.23
C THR A 2 -16.24 -9.54 -11.16
N PHE A 3 -15.68 -8.38 -11.44
CA PHE A 3 -14.88 -7.61 -10.49
C PHE A 3 -15.68 -7.16 -9.25
N TRP A 4 -16.91 -6.70 -9.47
CA TRP A 4 -17.81 -6.25 -8.41
C TRP A 4 -18.37 -7.39 -7.54
N ASN A 5 -18.52 -8.59 -8.12
CA ASN A 5 -18.96 -9.76 -7.36
C ASN A 5 -17.87 -10.34 -6.45
N HIS A 6 -16.59 -10.16 -6.80
CA HIS A 6 -15.47 -10.61 -5.94
C HIS A 6 -15.18 -9.64 -4.78
N LEU A 7 -15.58 -8.38 -4.90
CA LEU A 7 -15.50 -7.40 -3.81
C LEU A 7 -16.72 -7.41 -2.89
N ASP A 8 -17.67 -8.31 -3.13
CA ASP A 8 -18.91 -8.41 -2.34
C ASP A 8 -19.72 -7.11 -2.25
N VAL A 9 -19.69 -6.32 -3.34
CA VAL A 9 -20.29 -4.97 -3.39
C VAL A 9 -21.80 -5.01 -3.16
N GLY A 10 -22.47 -6.09 -3.58
CA GLY A 10 -23.89 -6.26 -3.30
C GLY A 10 -24.17 -6.32 -1.79
N THR A 11 -23.43 -7.16 -1.08
CA THR A 11 -23.49 -7.27 0.38
C THR A 11 -23.00 -5.99 1.06
N TYR A 12 -22.01 -5.30 0.48
CA TYR A 12 -21.53 -4.01 0.97
C TYR A 12 -22.61 -2.93 0.94
N VAL A 13 -23.37 -2.81 -0.15
CA VAL A 13 -24.47 -1.83 -0.26
C VAL A 13 -25.61 -2.15 0.71
N GLU A 14 -25.97 -3.41 0.87
CA GLU A 14 -26.99 -3.82 1.86
C GLU A 14 -26.51 -3.57 3.30
N ASN A 15 -25.25 -3.82 3.60
CA ASN A 15 -24.67 -3.63 4.94
C ASN A 15 -24.45 -2.16 5.30
N GLN A 16 -24.35 -1.25 4.32
CA GLN A 16 -24.26 0.19 4.58
C GLN A 16 -25.54 0.80 5.20
N THR A 17 -26.65 0.09 5.13
CA THR A 17 -27.91 0.49 5.79
C THR A 17 -28.03 -0.02 7.22
N THR A 18 -27.16 -0.93 7.65
CA THR A 18 -27.14 -1.49 9.02
C THR A 18 -25.91 -0.98 9.78
N THR A 19 -26.11 -0.65 11.04
CA THR A 19 -25.05 -0.21 11.95
C THR A 19 -24.60 -1.34 12.87
N SER A 20 -23.36 -1.27 13.34
CA SER A 20 -22.81 -2.17 14.35
C SER A 20 -22.02 -1.38 15.39
N ASP A 21 -22.16 -1.75 16.64
CA ASP A 21 -21.33 -1.24 17.74
C ASP A 21 -20.08 -2.11 18.00
N PHE A 22 -19.83 -3.13 17.17
CA PHE A 22 -18.73 -4.09 17.37
C PHE A 22 -17.38 -3.39 17.51
N ILE A 23 -17.06 -2.42 16.61
CA ILE A 23 -15.80 -1.67 16.69
C ILE A 23 -15.74 -0.87 18.00
N LYS A 24 -16.80 -0.18 18.37
CA LYS A 24 -16.87 0.60 19.61
C LYS A 24 -16.68 -0.28 20.85
N ASP A 25 -17.33 -1.44 20.87
CA ASP A 25 -17.32 -2.34 22.03
C ASP A 25 -15.96 -3.02 22.21
N GLU A 26 -15.27 -3.34 21.10
CA GLU A 26 -14.00 -4.06 21.12
C GLU A 26 -12.77 -3.16 21.04
N TYR A 27 -12.94 -1.88 20.75
CA TYR A 27 -11.84 -0.94 20.61
C TYR A 27 -11.13 -0.68 21.94
N VAL A 28 -9.84 -0.94 21.96
CA VAL A 28 -8.95 -0.56 23.06
C VAL A 28 -8.20 0.71 22.68
N ASP A 29 -8.52 1.82 23.34
CA ASP A 29 -7.93 3.12 23.08
C ASP A 29 -6.46 3.16 23.50
N PRO A 30 -5.52 3.31 22.54
CA PRO A 30 -4.10 3.33 22.87
C PRO A 30 -3.69 4.51 23.77
N SER A 31 -4.41 5.63 23.69
CA SER A 31 -4.13 6.81 24.54
C SER A 31 -4.46 6.59 26.02
N LYS A 32 -5.27 5.58 26.31
CA LYS A 32 -5.68 5.18 27.67
C LYS A 32 -5.01 3.89 28.15
N THR A 33 -4.14 3.32 27.35
CA THR A 33 -3.42 2.08 27.66
C THR A 33 -2.02 2.40 28.14
N GLN A 34 -1.60 1.78 29.24
CA GLN A 34 -0.24 1.92 29.71
C GLN A 34 0.71 1.14 28.81
N LEU A 35 1.68 1.84 28.24
CA LEU A 35 2.75 1.29 27.43
C LEU A 35 4.09 1.53 28.13
N THR A 36 4.88 0.48 28.31
CA THR A 36 6.20 0.57 28.97
C THR A 36 7.27 0.16 27.98
N PHE A 37 8.06 1.14 27.56
CA PHE A 37 9.21 0.90 26.68
C PHE A 37 10.40 0.35 27.48
N PRO A 38 11.25 -0.49 26.86
CA PRO A 38 12.52 -0.87 27.44
C PRO A 38 13.44 0.37 27.60
N GLU A 39 14.36 0.31 28.57
CA GLU A 39 15.32 1.40 28.79
C GLU A 39 16.13 1.72 27.53
N LYS A 40 16.65 0.69 26.86
CA LYS A 40 17.24 0.80 25.53
C LYS A 40 16.18 0.51 24.48
N LYS A 41 15.71 1.55 23.82
CA LYS A 41 14.70 1.44 22.76
C LYS A 41 15.28 0.78 21.53
N ARG A 42 14.47 -0.11 20.93
CA ARG A 42 14.84 -0.93 19.79
C ARG A 42 14.42 -0.24 18.50
N ASN A 43 15.26 -0.27 17.48
CA ASN A 43 14.90 0.25 16.16
C ASN A 43 13.86 -0.65 15.49
N LEU A 44 13.05 -0.04 14.62
CA LEU A 44 12.07 -0.71 13.78
C LEU A 44 12.39 -0.50 12.31
N ILE A 45 12.43 -1.57 11.54
CA ILE A 45 12.33 -1.56 10.08
C ILE A 45 11.04 -2.27 9.72
N TYR A 46 10.10 -1.56 9.10
CA TYR A 46 8.82 -2.11 8.68
C TYR A 46 8.73 -2.15 7.16
N ILE A 47 8.62 -3.34 6.59
CA ILE A 47 8.55 -3.57 5.15
C ILE A 47 7.13 -3.96 4.79
N TYR A 48 6.39 -3.05 4.16
CA TYR A 48 5.15 -3.37 3.49
C TYR A 48 5.46 -3.86 2.08
N CYS A 49 5.20 -5.14 1.83
CA CYS A 49 5.30 -5.72 0.50
C CYS A 49 3.95 -5.58 -0.19
N GLU A 50 3.89 -4.75 -1.22
CA GLU A 50 2.67 -4.53 -2.00
C GLU A 50 2.09 -5.85 -2.52
N SER A 51 0.82 -6.11 -2.22
CA SER A 51 0.06 -7.28 -2.66
C SER A 51 0.66 -8.64 -2.30
N MET A 52 1.56 -8.72 -1.31
CA MET A 52 2.27 -9.95 -0.97
C MET A 52 1.42 -10.86 -0.09
N GLU A 53 1.12 -12.04 -0.58
CA GLU A 53 0.33 -13.06 0.09
C GLU A 53 1.14 -14.32 0.38
N MET A 54 0.83 -14.99 1.48
CA MET A 54 1.35 -16.34 1.73
C MET A 54 0.84 -17.38 0.72
N SER A 55 -0.29 -17.10 0.05
CA SER A 55 -0.85 -17.95 -1.01
C SER A 55 0.10 -18.16 -2.21
N PHE A 56 1.10 -17.33 -2.39
CA PHE A 56 2.09 -17.46 -3.46
C PHE A 56 3.16 -18.53 -3.18
N ALA A 57 3.24 -19.02 -1.95
CA ALA A 57 3.99 -20.23 -1.65
C ALA A 57 3.30 -21.47 -2.23
N ASP A 58 4.01 -22.59 -2.27
CA ASP A 58 3.43 -23.86 -2.69
C ASP A 58 2.57 -24.50 -1.59
N GLN A 59 1.74 -25.46 -2.00
CA GLN A 59 0.80 -26.14 -1.10
C GLN A 59 1.53 -26.89 0.03
N ALA A 60 2.72 -27.42 -0.22
CA ALA A 60 3.52 -28.10 0.80
C ALA A 60 3.89 -27.17 1.97
N ASN A 61 4.05 -25.89 1.69
CA ASN A 61 4.39 -24.86 2.68
C ASN A 61 3.18 -24.01 3.12
N GLY A 62 1.96 -24.47 2.87
CA GLY A 62 0.75 -23.76 3.29
C GLY A 62 0.24 -22.69 2.32
N GLY A 63 0.88 -22.55 1.17
CA GLY A 63 0.43 -21.69 0.08
C GLY A 63 -0.65 -22.33 -0.79
N ALA A 64 -0.97 -21.67 -1.90
CA ALA A 64 -2.01 -22.09 -2.84
C ALA A 64 -1.48 -22.54 -4.21
N ARG A 65 -0.19 -22.42 -4.45
CA ARG A 65 0.43 -22.71 -5.74
C ARG A 65 0.99 -24.14 -5.81
N ASP A 66 1.12 -24.66 -7.03
CA ASP A 66 1.81 -25.93 -7.25
C ASP A 66 3.34 -25.77 -7.14
N GLU A 67 3.86 -24.62 -7.56
CA GLU A 67 5.26 -24.25 -7.45
C GLU A 67 5.40 -22.98 -6.60
N ASN A 68 6.37 -22.97 -5.69
CA ASN A 68 6.59 -21.84 -4.78
C ASN A 68 7.12 -20.61 -5.54
N VAL A 69 6.34 -19.55 -5.56
CA VAL A 69 6.69 -18.27 -6.20
C VAL A 69 7.54 -17.38 -5.27
N ILE A 70 7.46 -17.62 -3.97
CA ILE A 70 8.17 -16.84 -2.94
C ILE A 70 9.04 -17.74 -2.04
N PRO A 71 9.98 -18.52 -2.62
CA PRO A 71 10.70 -19.55 -1.84
C PRO A 71 11.61 -18.98 -0.76
N ARG A 72 12.19 -17.79 -0.95
CA ARG A 72 13.09 -17.16 0.02
C ARG A 72 12.31 -16.53 1.18
N LEU A 73 11.21 -15.86 0.89
CA LEU A 73 10.29 -15.36 1.91
C LEU A 73 9.65 -16.51 2.69
N THR A 74 9.36 -17.64 2.04
CA THR A 74 8.90 -18.87 2.70
C THR A 74 9.93 -19.35 3.72
N ALA A 75 11.18 -19.52 3.31
CA ALA A 75 12.25 -19.93 4.22
C ALA A 75 12.47 -18.91 5.36
N LEU A 76 12.38 -17.62 5.05
CA LEU A 76 12.54 -16.56 6.05
C LEU A 76 11.45 -16.61 7.13
N ALA A 77 10.21 -16.89 6.74
CA ALA A 77 9.11 -17.04 7.70
C ALA A 77 9.25 -18.32 8.55
N GLU A 78 9.74 -19.41 7.96
CA GLU A 78 10.02 -20.66 8.69
C GLU A 78 11.15 -20.51 9.71
N GLU A 79 12.13 -19.65 9.43
CA GLU A 79 13.26 -19.38 10.32
C GLU A 79 12.94 -18.33 11.40
N ASN A 80 11.88 -17.57 11.25
CA ASN A 80 11.49 -16.48 12.14
C ASN A 80 10.05 -16.65 12.64
N GLU A 81 9.37 -15.58 13.04
CA GLU A 81 8.06 -15.69 13.65
C GLU A 81 6.94 -15.22 12.70
N ASP A 82 6.07 -16.15 12.33
CA ASP A 82 4.82 -15.88 11.60
C ASP A 82 3.57 -16.36 12.35
N PHE A 83 3.75 -16.75 13.62
CA PHE A 83 2.70 -17.26 14.51
C PHE A 83 2.01 -18.54 14.01
N SER A 84 2.76 -19.37 13.30
CA SER A 84 2.33 -20.70 12.82
C SER A 84 2.32 -21.77 13.92
N GLY A 85 2.91 -21.46 15.07
CA GLY A 85 2.97 -22.39 16.20
C GLY A 85 4.11 -23.41 16.05
N THR A 86 3.84 -24.65 16.46
CA THR A 86 4.86 -25.72 16.47
C THR A 86 5.18 -26.27 15.08
N ASP A 87 4.30 -26.11 14.11
CA ASP A 87 4.50 -26.51 12.71
C ASP A 87 4.82 -25.31 11.85
N ASN A 88 6.07 -24.86 11.91
CA ASN A 88 6.55 -23.74 11.12
C ASN A 88 6.80 -24.07 9.63
N SER A 89 6.61 -25.33 9.22
CA SER A 89 6.66 -25.71 7.80
C SER A 89 5.42 -25.25 7.02
N GLN A 90 4.37 -24.88 7.74
CA GLN A 90 3.13 -24.33 7.17
C GLN A 90 3.08 -22.84 7.47
N LEU A 91 3.23 -22.01 6.46
CA LEU A 91 3.13 -20.55 6.60
C LEU A 91 1.82 -20.13 7.27
N ASN A 92 1.89 -19.06 8.02
CA ASN A 92 0.76 -18.38 8.59
C ASN A 92 0.77 -16.90 8.19
N GLY A 93 -0.35 -16.23 8.32
CA GLY A 93 -0.48 -14.84 7.95
C GLY A 93 -1.77 -14.21 8.43
N GLY A 94 -1.84 -12.89 8.34
CA GLY A 94 -2.99 -12.12 8.75
C GLY A 94 -4.09 -12.09 7.68
N TYR A 95 -5.35 -12.20 8.12
CA TYR A 95 -6.50 -11.93 7.27
C TYR A 95 -6.66 -10.42 7.07
N SER A 96 -6.97 -10.01 5.84
CA SER A 96 -7.40 -8.65 5.55
C SER A 96 -8.91 -8.54 5.71
N MET A 97 -9.32 -7.72 6.67
CA MET A 97 -10.73 -7.49 6.98
C MET A 97 -11.37 -6.49 6.00
N PRO A 98 -12.70 -6.36 5.99
CA PRO A 98 -13.35 -5.28 5.24
C PRO A 98 -12.71 -3.92 5.53
N SER A 99 -12.59 -3.09 4.50
CA SER A 99 -11.95 -1.76 4.56
C SER A 99 -10.44 -1.77 4.88
N THR A 100 -9.76 -2.90 4.63
CA THR A 100 -8.30 -3.04 4.76
C THR A 100 -7.63 -3.67 3.53
N THR A 101 -8.36 -3.79 2.42
CA THR A 101 -7.96 -4.56 1.24
C THR A 101 -7.31 -3.73 0.13
N TRP A 102 -6.79 -2.57 0.45
CA TRP A 102 -5.96 -1.71 -0.40
C TRP A 102 -4.85 -1.07 0.45
N THR A 103 -3.83 -0.52 -0.19
CA THR A 103 -2.59 -0.07 0.48
C THR A 103 -2.83 0.81 1.70
N MET A 104 -3.61 1.89 1.55
CA MET A 104 -3.86 2.78 2.69
C MET A 104 -4.68 2.09 3.79
N GLY A 105 -5.67 1.30 3.40
CA GLY A 105 -6.47 0.50 4.35
C GLY A 105 -5.62 -0.53 5.09
N GLY A 106 -4.66 -1.15 4.41
CA GLY A 106 -3.70 -2.10 5.01
C GLY A 106 -2.74 -1.43 5.98
N ILE A 107 -2.15 -0.30 5.60
CA ILE A 107 -1.28 0.50 6.49
C ILE A 107 -2.04 0.99 7.72
N PHE A 108 -3.26 1.49 7.53
CA PHE A 108 -4.12 1.95 8.62
C PHE A 108 -4.46 0.81 9.59
N ALA A 109 -4.83 -0.36 9.07
CA ALA A 109 -5.09 -1.55 9.89
C ALA A 109 -3.88 -1.94 10.73
N ALA A 110 -2.69 -1.99 10.13
CA ALA A 110 -1.46 -2.42 10.78
C ALA A 110 -0.87 -1.39 11.77
N THR A 111 -1.30 -0.14 11.71
CA THR A 111 -0.74 0.95 12.54
C THR A 111 -1.74 1.60 13.48
N ALA A 112 -3.04 1.49 13.19
CA ALA A 112 -4.12 2.00 14.04
C ALA A 112 -4.99 0.88 14.64
N GLY A 113 -4.89 -0.35 14.11
CA GLY A 113 -5.72 -1.48 14.55
C GLY A 113 -7.19 -1.29 14.22
N LEU A 114 -7.51 -0.59 13.14
CA LEU A 114 -8.86 -0.22 12.74
C LEU A 114 -9.07 -0.39 11.23
N PRO A 115 -10.30 -0.68 10.78
CA PRO A 115 -10.63 -0.62 9.36
C PRO A 115 -10.68 0.84 8.91
N LEU A 116 -10.21 1.15 7.71
CA LEU A 116 -10.33 2.48 7.12
C LEU A 116 -11.75 2.66 6.57
N GLN A 117 -12.70 2.73 7.48
CA GLN A 117 -14.11 2.89 7.22
C GLN A 117 -14.46 4.38 7.32
N THR A 118 -14.87 4.96 6.20
CA THR A 118 -15.31 6.36 6.12
C THR A 118 -16.66 6.40 5.42
N ASP A 119 -17.46 7.40 5.73
CA ASP A 119 -18.69 7.69 4.98
C ASP A 119 -18.40 8.22 3.56
N VAL A 120 -17.14 8.38 3.25
CA VAL A 120 -16.60 9.00 2.06
C VAL A 120 -15.81 7.99 1.27
N GLY A 121 -15.89 8.04 -0.05
CA GLY A 121 -15.14 7.16 -0.94
C GLY A 121 -13.64 7.19 -0.66
N ARG A 122 -12.97 6.09 -0.97
CA ARG A 122 -11.58 5.74 -0.61
C ARG A 122 -10.55 6.85 -0.78
N ASN A 123 -10.75 7.76 -1.73
CA ASN A 123 -9.76 8.78 -2.11
C ASN A 123 -10.03 10.19 -1.61
N THR A 124 -11.13 10.43 -0.88
CA THR A 124 -11.38 11.74 -0.27
C THR A 124 -10.43 12.08 0.88
N MET A 125 -9.77 11.07 1.44
CA MET A 125 -8.84 11.26 2.55
C MET A 125 -7.66 12.18 2.19
N SER A 126 -7.25 12.21 0.92
CA SER A 126 -6.19 13.13 0.44
C SER A 126 -6.61 14.61 0.41
N THR A 127 -7.90 14.90 0.54
CA THR A 127 -8.45 16.26 0.46
C THR A 127 -8.90 16.82 1.81
N GLN A 128 -8.82 16.02 2.86
CA GLN A 128 -9.11 16.45 4.22
C GLN A 128 -7.93 17.20 4.84
N SER A 129 -8.21 18.10 5.77
CA SER A 129 -7.19 18.80 6.55
C SER A 129 -6.66 17.96 7.72
N THR A 130 -7.38 16.92 8.11
CA THR A 130 -7.05 16.00 9.20
C THR A 130 -7.38 14.56 8.80
N PHE A 131 -6.66 13.60 9.36
CA PHE A 131 -6.86 12.18 9.10
C PHE A 131 -7.10 11.43 10.40
N PHE A 132 -8.36 11.12 10.72
CA PHE A 132 -8.74 10.43 11.96
C PHE A 132 -8.10 11.04 13.22
N PRO A 133 -8.36 12.31 13.52
CA PRO A 133 -7.72 13.01 14.66
C PRO A 133 -8.07 12.39 16.02
N GLY A 134 -9.12 11.60 16.10
CA GLY A 134 -9.55 10.93 17.33
C GLY A 134 -8.76 9.66 17.71
N ILE A 135 -7.80 9.20 16.87
CA ILE A 135 -7.03 7.98 17.14
C ILE A 135 -5.62 8.28 17.63
N THR A 136 -5.02 7.26 18.24
CA THR A 136 -3.58 7.20 18.50
C THR A 136 -3.02 6.00 17.74
N ALA A 137 -2.13 6.24 16.79
CA ALA A 137 -1.54 5.23 15.93
C ALA A 137 -0.12 4.84 16.38
N LEU A 138 0.45 3.82 15.76
CA LEU A 138 1.84 3.39 16.00
C LEU A 138 2.83 4.54 15.88
N GLY A 139 2.69 5.38 14.86
CA GLY A 139 3.56 6.53 14.65
C GLY A 139 3.52 7.53 15.79
N ASP A 140 2.33 7.84 16.34
CA ASP A 140 2.18 8.71 17.51
C ASP A 140 2.92 8.15 18.73
N ILE A 141 2.77 6.86 18.99
CA ILE A 141 3.40 6.18 20.11
C ILE A 141 4.93 6.23 19.98
N LEU A 142 5.46 5.96 18.80
CA LEU A 142 6.90 5.97 18.55
C LEU A 142 7.46 7.39 18.55
N GLU A 143 6.77 8.39 18.02
CA GLU A 143 7.16 9.79 18.10
C GLU A 143 7.26 10.24 19.56
N ASN A 144 6.24 9.97 20.37
CA ASN A 144 6.25 10.28 21.81
C ASN A 144 7.36 9.57 22.57
N ALA A 145 7.81 8.43 22.10
CA ALA A 145 8.94 7.71 22.66
C ALA A 145 10.32 8.22 22.17
N GLY A 146 10.35 9.21 21.28
CA GLY A 146 11.57 9.84 20.78
C GLY A 146 12.20 9.15 19.57
N TYR A 147 11.42 8.38 18.82
CA TYR A 147 11.86 7.77 17.56
C TYR A 147 11.97 8.81 16.45
N ASN A 148 13.04 8.69 15.66
CA ASN A 148 13.14 9.32 14.36
C ASN A 148 12.42 8.44 13.33
N GLN A 149 11.45 8.98 12.58
CA GLN A 149 10.58 8.20 11.70
C GLN A 149 10.67 8.66 10.25
N THR A 150 10.92 7.71 9.36
CA THR A 150 10.94 7.92 7.91
C THR A 150 10.04 6.89 7.23
N PHE A 151 9.24 7.38 6.28
CA PHE A 151 8.48 6.53 5.35
C PHE A 151 9.03 6.71 3.94
N SER A 152 9.31 5.60 3.27
CA SER A 152 9.83 5.61 1.91
C SER A 152 9.01 4.72 0.97
N CYS A 153 8.84 5.18 -0.26
CA CYS A 153 8.19 4.46 -1.34
C CYS A 153 8.66 5.00 -2.70
N GLY A 154 8.57 4.19 -3.74
CA GLY A 154 8.91 4.61 -5.09
C GLY A 154 7.87 5.52 -5.74
N SER A 155 6.64 5.54 -5.23
CA SER A 155 5.53 6.39 -5.69
C SER A 155 5.44 7.69 -4.90
N PRO A 156 4.66 8.70 -5.38
CA PRO A 156 4.35 9.89 -4.59
C PRO A 156 3.62 9.52 -3.29
N VAL A 157 4.06 10.06 -2.16
CA VAL A 157 3.45 9.78 -0.84
C VAL A 157 2.07 10.39 -0.67
N SER A 158 1.75 11.44 -1.41
CA SER A 158 0.45 12.13 -1.40
C SER A 158 -0.73 11.23 -1.81
N PHE A 159 -0.41 10.12 -2.46
CA PHE A 159 -1.42 9.18 -2.95
C PHE A 159 -2.21 8.49 -1.83
N GLY A 160 -3.53 8.46 -1.96
CA GLY A 160 -4.44 7.77 -1.04
C GLY A 160 -4.49 8.31 0.39
N GLY A 161 -3.99 9.54 0.64
CA GLY A 161 -3.98 10.15 1.98
C GLY A 161 -2.84 9.71 2.89
N ARG A 162 -1.86 8.95 2.36
CA ARG A 162 -0.70 8.46 3.14
C ARG A 162 0.10 9.59 3.78
N GLU A 163 0.37 10.65 3.01
CA GLU A 163 1.12 11.81 3.49
C GLU A 163 0.45 12.44 4.71
N LEU A 164 -0.84 12.76 4.59
CA LEU A 164 -1.59 13.37 5.67
C LEU A 164 -1.63 12.49 6.93
N TYR A 165 -1.92 11.20 6.74
CA TYR A 165 -1.96 10.23 7.84
C TYR A 165 -0.62 10.12 8.57
N LEU A 166 0.46 9.89 7.85
CA LEU A 166 1.77 9.67 8.43
C LEU A 166 2.38 10.97 9.00
N GLN A 167 2.03 12.11 8.45
CA GLN A 167 2.45 13.39 8.99
C GLN A 167 1.71 13.71 10.29
N GLU A 168 0.39 13.50 10.33
CA GLU A 168 -0.44 13.77 11.50
C GLU A 168 -0.17 12.75 12.63
N HIS A 169 -0.01 11.47 12.27
CA HIS A 169 0.18 10.37 13.21
C HIS A 169 1.63 9.85 13.24
N GLY A 170 2.56 10.71 13.61
CA GLY A 170 3.95 10.31 13.86
C GLY A 170 5.00 11.23 13.24
N ASN A 171 4.59 12.29 12.55
CA ASN A 171 5.50 13.29 11.98
C ASN A 171 6.64 12.66 11.16
N TYR A 172 6.27 11.73 10.28
CA TYR A 172 7.24 11.02 9.44
C TYR A 172 7.92 11.98 8.46
N THR A 173 9.20 11.77 8.24
CA THR A 173 9.91 12.31 7.07
C THR A 173 9.61 11.43 5.87
N PHE A 174 9.41 12.04 4.69
CA PHE A 174 9.05 11.31 3.48
C PHE A 174 10.23 11.25 2.51
N HIS A 175 10.60 10.02 2.14
CA HIS A 175 11.56 9.74 1.08
C HIS A 175 10.84 8.98 -0.04
N ASP A 176 10.14 9.73 -0.86
CA ASP A 176 9.28 9.26 -1.94
C ASP A 176 9.82 9.61 -3.32
N TYR A 177 8.97 9.47 -4.34
CA TYR A 177 9.31 9.82 -5.72
C TYR A 177 9.79 11.26 -5.88
N GLU A 178 9.10 12.22 -5.26
CA GLU A 178 9.45 13.64 -5.36
C GLU A 178 10.76 13.95 -4.63
N TYR A 179 10.94 13.37 -3.45
CA TYR A 179 12.19 13.46 -2.71
C TYR A 179 13.37 12.92 -3.53
N ALA A 180 13.20 11.76 -4.15
CA ALA A 180 14.26 11.13 -4.95
C ALA A 180 14.68 11.99 -6.15
N GLN A 181 13.73 12.63 -6.84
CA GLN A 181 14.02 13.57 -7.90
C GLN A 181 14.74 14.83 -7.38
N ALA A 182 14.23 15.41 -6.30
CA ALA A 182 14.78 16.65 -5.74
C ALA A 182 16.22 16.47 -5.23
N ASN A 183 16.57 15.27 -4.78
CA ASN A 183 17.90 14.94 -4.25
C ASN A 183 18.80 14.21 -5.26
N GLY A 184 18.39 14.11 -6.53
CA GLY A 184 19.20 13.50 -7.58
C GLY A 184 19.44 11.98 -7.42
N ILE A 185 18.61 11.30 -6.64
CA ILE A 185 18.65 9.83 -6.47
C ILE A 185 18.16 9.18 -7.75
N ILE A 186 17.15 9.79 -8.39
CA ILE A 186 16.68 9.43 -9.72
C ILE A 186 16.76 10.66 -10.65
N PRO A 187 16.92 10.46 -11.96
CA PRO A 187 16.83 11.55 -12.92
C PRO A 187 15.46 12.25 -12.85
N ARG A 188 15.45 13.53 -13.17
CA ARG A 188 14.18 14.27 -13.22
C ARG A 188 13.28 13.68 -14.31
N GLY A 189 12.01 13.37 -13.94
CA GLY A 189 11.05 12.75 -14.83
C GLY A 189 11.25 11.24 -15.04
N TYR A 190 12.18 10.62 -14.31
CA TYR A 190 12.31 9.17 -14.31
C TYR A 190 11.06 8.54 -13.68
N TYR A 191 10.34 7.75 -14.45
CA TYR A 191 9.10 7.12 -14.02
C TYR A 191 8.95 5.78 -14.74
N VAL A 192 8.87 4.68 -13.98
CA VAL A 192 8.90 3.33 -14.51
C VAL A 192 7.54 2.64 -14.39
N TRP A 193 6.94 2.70 -13.22
CA TRP A 193 5.66 2.08 -12.90
C TRP A 193 4.78 3.09 -12.15
N TRP A 194 4.61 2.95 -10.86
CA TRP A 194 3.94 3.94 -10.00
C TRP A 194 4.88 5.07 -9.53
N GLY A 195 6.09 5.07 -10.01
CA GLY A 195 7.18 5.97 -9.69
C GLY A 195 8.50 5.32 -10.10
N PHE A 196 9.45 5.10 -9.18
CA PHE A 196 10.67 4.35 -9.43
C PHE A 196 10.59 2.94 -8.83
N GLU A 197 11.34 2.03 -9.40
CA GLU A 197 11.34 0.60 -9.09
C GLU A 197 11.93 0.27 -7.70
N ASP A 198 11.55 -0.89 -7.17
CA ASP A 198 11.94 -1.34 -5.84
C ASP A 198 13.45 -1.55 -5.66
N ALA A 199 14.20 -1.87 -6.73
CA ALA A 199 15.66 -1.95 -6.67
C ALA A 199 16.27 -0.63 -6.18
N ARG A 200 15.81 0.50 -6.69
CA ARG A 200 16.25 1.84 -6.24
C ARG A 200 15.72 2.17 -4.84
N LEU A 201 14.51 1.73 -4.53
CA LEU A 201 13.94 1.91 -3.19
C LEU A 201 14.81 1.25 -2.12
N PHE A 202 15.25 0.01 -2.34
CA PHE A 202 16.10 -0.68 -1.37
C PHE A 202 17.50 -0.05 -1.26
N GLU A 203 18.08 0.44 -2.35
CA GLU A 203 19.36 1.18 -2.28
C GLU A 203 19.21 2.51 -1.53
N MET A 204 18.12 3.25 -1.76
CA MET A 204 17.81 4.45 -0.99
C MET A 204 17.63 4.12 0.49
N ALA A 205 16.89 3.05 0.80
CA ALA A 205 16.66 2.59 2.17
C ALA A 205 17.96 2.27 2.92
N LYS A 206 18.90 1.60 2.26
CA LYS A 206 20.22 1.30 2.86
C LYS A 206 20.96 2.58 3.27
N ASN A 207 20.96 3.59 2.41
CA ASN A 207 21.59 4.87 2.70
C ASN A 207 20.87 5.62 3.82
N ASP A 208 19.55 5.67 3.77
CA ASP A 208 18.74 6.34 4.77
C ASP A 208 18.92 5.73 6.16
N ILE A 209 18.82 4.41 6.26
CA ILE A 209 18.96 3.69 7.54
C ILE A 209 20.37 3.87 8.10
N THR A 210 21.38 3.80 7.25
CA THR A 210 22.78 4.06 7.68
C THR A 210 22.91 5.45 8.30
N ASN A 211 22.31 6.46 7.68
CA ASN A 211 22.31 7.83 8.20
C ASN A 211 21.50 7.96 9.50
N MET A 212 20.31 7.35 9.56
CA MET A 212 19.48 7.39 10.77
C MET A 212 20.15 6.70 11.94
N ALA A 213 20.77 5.54 11.72
CA ALA A 213 21.49 4.80 12.75
C ALA A 213 22.69 5.57 13.33
N SER A 214 23.32 6.43 12.52
CA SER A 214 24.45 7.26 12.98
C SER A 214 24.07 8.35 13.98
N SER A 215 22.79 8.70 14.07
CA SER A 215 22.30 9.75 14.98
C SER A 215 22.28 9.32 16.46
N GLY A 216 22.30 8.03 16.72
CA GLY A 216 22.17 7.47 18.07
C GLY A 216 20.74 7.49 18.64
N GLN A 217 19.77 8.06 17.92
CA GLN A 217 18.36 7.97 18.27
C GLN A 217 17.76 6.64 17.81
N PRO A 218 16.77 6.10 18.53
CA PRO A 218 15.99 4.99 17.98
C PRO A 218 15.27 5.46 16.72
N PHE A 219 15.21 4.59 15.71
CA PHE A 219 14.56 4.92 14.46
C PHE A 219 13.46 3.93 14.08
N ASN A 220 12.50 4.42 13.34
CA ASN A 220 11.51 3.67 12.59
C ASN A 220 11.68 4.01 11.11
N TYR A 221 12.11 3.03 10.34
CA TYR A 221 12.16 3.13 8.89
C TYR A 221 11.10 2.21 8.29
N THR A 222 10.05 2.82 7.76
CA THR A 222 8.95 2.11 7.11
C THR A 222 9.03 2.29 5.62
N LEU A 223 9.02 1.20 4.86
CA LEU A 223 9.04 1.25 3.40
C LEU A 223 7.89 0.44 2.80
N LEU A 224 7.45 0.88 1.64
CA LEU A 224 6.41 0.24 0.84
C LEU A 224 6.96 -0.05 -0.55
N THR A 225 6.96 -1.32 -0.94
CA THR A 225 7.32 -1.74 -2.30
C THR A 225 6.21 -1.42 -3.29
N VAL A 226 6.51 -1.35 -4.57
CA VAL A 226 5.54 -0.96 -5.60
C VAL A 226 5.56 -1.86 -6.84
N ASP A 227 6.66 -2.57 -7.12
CA ASP A 227 6.80 -3.36 -8.35
C ASP A 227 5.72 -4.45 -8.47
N THR A 228 5.23 -4.96 -7.35
CA THR A 228 4.19 -6.01 -7.28
C THR A 228 2.76 -5.49 -7.35
N HIS A 229 2.55 -4.20 -7.59
CA HIS A 229 1.20 -3.64 -7.72
C HIS A 229 0.48 -4.20 -8.96
N PHE A 230 -0.80 -4.53 -8.81
CA PHE A 230 -1.64 -5.03 -9.91
C PHE A 230 -1.90 -3.92 -10.97
N GLU A 231 -2.21 -4.24 -12.23
CA GLU A 231 -2.19 -5.59 -12.78
C GLU A 231 -0.78 -5.97 -13.25
N ASP A 232 -0.43 -7.23 -13.11
CA ASP A 232 0.80 -7.85 -13.59
C ASP A 232 2.13 -7.31 -13.01
N GLY A 233 2.13 -6.14 -12.38
CA GLY A 233 3.32 -5.56 -11.78
C GLY A 233 4.38 -5.11 -12.81
N TYR A 234 5.50 -4.65 -12.26
CA TYR A 234 6.69 -4.27 -13.04
C TYR A 234 7.82 -5.30 -12.86
N LEU A 235 8.31 -5.82 -13.97
CA LEU A 235 9.44 -6.73 -13.98
C LEU A 235 10.72 -5.99 -14.32
N ASP A 236 11.62 -5.85 -13.34
CA ASP A 236 12.94 -5.29 -13.55
C ASP A 236 13.75 -6.10 -14.55
N SER A 237 14.55 -5.43 -15.38
CA SER A 237 15.39 -6.06 -16.41
C SER A 237 16.43 -7.04 -15.86
N SER A 238 16.80 -6.92 -14.60
CA SER A 238 17.72 -7.84 -13.90
C SER A 238 17.01 -9.08 -13.35
N ALA A 239 15.67 -9.15 -13.45
CA ALA A 239 14.88 -10.25 -12.91
C ALA A 239 15.09 -11.56 -13.68
N GLU A 240 15.02 -12.65 -12.95
CA GLU A 240 15.02 -13.99 -13.54
C GLU A 240 13.62 -14.35 -14.04
N ASN A 241 13.50 -14.74 -15.30
CA ASN A 241 12.29 -15.30 -15.89
C ASN A 241 12.19 -16.81 -15.59
N LYS A 242 11.79 -17.14 -14.37
CA LYS A 242 11.66 -18.52 -13.92
C LYS A 242 10.33 -19.15 -14.35
N PHE A 243 9.26 -18.37 -14.31
CA PHE A 243 7.90 -18.82 -14.60
C PHE A 243 7.45 -18.36 -15.98
N ASN A 244 6.51 -19.08 -16.58
CA ASN A 244 5.87 -18.65 -17.84
C ASN A 244 4.85 -17.51 -17.64
N ASP A 245 4.54 -17.21 -16.42
CA ASP A 245 3.62 -16.13 -16.01
C ASP A 245 4.42 -14.90 -15.55
N HIS A 246 4.09 -13.74 -16.11
CA HIS A 246 4.78 -12.49 -15.85
C HIS A 246 4.68 -12.08 -14.37
N TYR A 247 3.48 -12.07 -13.81
CA TYR A 247 3.27 -11.62 -12.44
C TYR A 247 3.94 -12.54 -11.40
N SER A 248 4.01 -13.84 -11.69
CA SER A 248 4.80 -14.76 -10.89
C SER A 248 6.30 -14.40 -10.88
N ASN A 249 6.86 -13.98 -12.02
CA ASN A 249 8.24 -13.51 -12.08
C ASN A 249 8.44 -12.20 -11.30
N VAL A 250 7.47 -11.31 -11.30
CA VAL A 250 7.50 -10.07 -10.51
C VAL A 250 7.55 -10.39 -9.01
N PHE A 251 6.69 -11.27 -8.51
CA PHE A 251 6.72 -11.72 -7.12
C PHE A 251 8.00 -12.49 -6.78
N PHE A 252 8.48 -13.31 -7.68
CA PHE A 252 9.74 -14.05 -7.50
C PHE A 252 10.95 -13.11 -7.40
N HIS A 253 10.95 -12.03 -8.17
CA HIS A 253 11.97 -10.99 -8.08
C HIS A 253 11.86 -10.19 -6.78
N SER A 254 10.66 -9.83 -6.37
CA SER A 254 10.40 -9.16 -5.09
C SER A 254 10.85 -10.02 -3.90
N ASP A 255 10.55 -11.32 -3.93
CA ASP A 255 11.03 -12.32 -2.97
C ASP A 255 12.56 -12.24 -2.78
N LYS A 256 13.29 -12.17 -3.88
CA LYS A 256 14.75 -12.01 -3.88
C LYS A 256 15.17 -10.65 -3.28
N GLN A 257 14.60 -9.56 -3.75
CA GLN A 257 14.99 -8.21 -3.33
C GLN A 257 14.74 -7.95 -1.85
N VAL A 258 13.59 -8.36 -1.34
CA VAL A 258 13.25 -8.20 0.09
C VAL A 258 14.20 -9.01 0.96
N THR A 259 14.47 -10.27 0.60
CA THR A 259 15.34 -11.14 1.41
C THR A 259 16.80 -10.70 1.34
N GLU A 260 17.31 -10.24 0.20
CA GLU A 260 18.64 -9.63 0.09
C GLU A 260 18.77 -8.35 0.94
N PHE A 261 17.72 -7.54 1.01
CA PHE A 261 17.70 -6.38 1.89
C PHE A 261 17.77 -6.78 3.37
N VAL A 262 17.01 -7.79 3.78
CA VAL A 262 17.08 -8.34 5.14
C VAL A 262 18.49 -8.90 5.43
N ASP A 263 19.09 -9.60 4.50
CA ASP A 263 20.46 -10.13 4.66
C ASP A 263 21.48 -9.00 4.82
N TRP A 264 21.32 -7.92 4.06
CA TRP A 264 22.14 -6.73 4.26
C TRP A 264 21.94 -6.13 5.67
N CYS A 265 20.70 -6.03 6.15
CA CYS A 265 20.43 -5.56 7.52
C CYS A 265 21.16 -6.38 8.56
N LYS A 266 21.19 -7.71 8.41
CA LYS A 266 21.87 -8.64 9.32
C LYS A 266 23.39 -8.40 9.43
N THR A 267 24.00 -7.79 8.42
CA THR A 267 25.43 -7.45 8.42
C THR A 267 25.74 -6.12 9.11
N GLN A 268 24.73 -5.35 9.48
CA GLN A 268 24.93 -3.99 9.97
C GLN A 268 25.15 -3.94 11.49
N PRO A 269 25.95 -2.99 12.00
CA PRO A 269 26.29 -2.90 13.43
C PRO A 269 25.10 -2.59 14.34
N TRP A 270 24.01 -2.06 13.80
CA TRP A 270 22.79 -1.73 14.52
C TRP A 270 21.77 -2.89 14.55
N TYR A 271 22.01 -3.98 13.83
CA TYR A 271 21.04 -5.08 13.65
C TYR A 271 20.62 -5.72 14.99
N ASP A 272 21.56 -5.96 15.90
CA ASP A 272 21.28 -6.61 17.19
C ASP A 272 20.22 -5.84 18.01
N ASN A 273 20.07 -4.53 17.76
CA ASN A 273 19.08 -3.68 18.41
C ASN A 273 17.96 -3.25 17.43
N THR A 274 17.63 -4.09 16.47
CA THR A 274 16.64 -3.77 15.45
C THR A 274 15.70 -4.95 15.23
N THR A 275 14.41 -4.67 15.22
CA THR A 275 13.36 -5.60 14.80
C THR A 275 12.95 -5.28 13.38
N ILE A 276 12.82 -6.30 12.53
CA ILE A 276 12.30 -6.17 11.19
C ILE A 276 10.93 -6.85 11.12
N VAL A 277 9.93 -6.12 10.66
CA VAL A 277 8.59 -6.64 10.37
C VAL A 277 8.38 -6.61 8.87
N ILE A 278 7.99 -7.74 8.30
CA ILE A 278 7.60 -7.86 6.90
C ILE A 278 6.13 -8.28 6.86
N SER A 279 5.31 -7.50 6.20
CA SER A 279 3.89 -7.79 6.01
C SER A 279 3.46 -7.43 4.60
N GLY A 280 2.68 -8.29 3.95
CA GLY A 280 1.87 -7.82 2.84
C GLY A 280 0.91 -6.75 3.33
N ASP A 281 0.69 -5.72 2.54
CA ASP A 281 -0.25 -4.65 2.91
C ASP A 281 -1.71 -5.09 2.72
N HIS A 282 -1.99 -5.81 1.65
CA HIS A 282 -3.29 -6.42 1.34
C HIS A 282 -3.12 -7.57 0.34
N PRO A 283 -4.14 -8.43 0.13
CA PRO A 283 -4.14 -9.42 -0.94
C PRO A 283 -4.14 -8.76 -2.31
N THR A 284 -3.50 -9.39 -3.31
CA THR A 284 -3.54 -8.85 -4.67
C THR A 284 -4.98 -8.70 -5.17
N MET A 285 -5.24 -7.60 -5.86
CA MET A 285 -6.51 -7.33 -6.53
C MET A 285 -6.56 -7.93 -7.95
N ASP A 286 -5.47 -8.57 -8.39
CA ASP A 286 -5.40 -9.23 -9.69
C ASP A 286 -6.20 -10.54 -9.67
N SER A 287 -7.41 -10.49 -10.21
CA SER A 287 -8.34 -11.62 -10.20
C SER A 287 -7.89 -12.75 -11.15
N ASP A 288 -7.25 -12.40 -12.25
CA ASP A 288 -6.80 -13.36 -13.27
C ASP A 288 -5.64 -14.20 -12.72
N TYR A 289 -4.74 -13.56 -11.98
CA TYR A 289 -3.64 -14.25 -11.31
C TYR A 289 -4.11 -15.25 -10.25
N MET A 290 -5.26 -15.01 -9.65
CA MET A 290 -5.84 -15.85 -8.59
C MET A 290 -6.92 -16.83 -9.11
N GLU A 291 -7.22 -16.83 -10.41
CA GLU A 291 -8.32 -17.61 -10.98
C GLU A 291 -8.18 -19.13 -10.78
N ASN A 292 -6.94 -19.63 -10.81
CA ASN A 292 -6.65 -21.07 -10.80
C ASN A 292 -6.31 -21.64 -9.41
N ILE A 293 -6.49 -20.87 -8.34
CA ILE A 293 -6.32 -21.40 -6.98
C ILE A 293 -7.62 -22.04 -6.47
N ASP A 294 -7.47 -22.94 -5.50
CA ASP A 294 -8.61 -23.52 -4.82
C ASP A 294 -9.51 -22.40 -4.24
N PRO A 295 -10.79 -22.30 -4.64
CA PRO A 295 -11.70 -21.27 -4.14
C PRO A 295 -11.97 -21.34 -2.63
N GLU A 296 -11.73 -22.48 -1.99
CA GLU A 296 -11.84 -22.66 -0.54
C GLU A 296 -10.57 -22.21 0.21
N TYR A 297 -9.47 -21.91 -0.51
CA TYR A 297 -8.24 -21.44 0.11
C TYR A 297 -8.45 -20.07 0.77
N GLN A 298 -8.10 -19.98 2.05
CA GLN A 298 -8.25 -18.75 2.82
C GLN A 298 -7.03 -17.85 2.63
N ARG A 299 -7.16 -16.84 1.78
CA ARG A 299 -6.10 -15.89 1.45
C ARG A 299 -5.71 -15.05 2.66
N ARG A 300 -4.40 -14.93 2.89
CA ARG A 300 -3.80 -14.14 3.98
C ARG A 300 -2.55 -13.44 3.47
N VAL A 301 -2.27 -12.27 4.00
CA VAL A 301 -1.03 -11.56 3.68
C VAL A 301 0.17 -12.26 4.31
N TYR A 302 1.32 -12.17 3.61
CA TYR A 302 2.59 -12.63 4.16
C TYR A 302 2.91 -11.87 5.45
N THR A 303 3.40 -12.58 6.47
CA THR A 303 3.73 -12.00 7.78
C THR A 303 5.00 -12.63 8.32
N CYS A 304 5.98 -11.81 8.72
CA CYS A 304 7.22 -12.30 9.32
C CYS A 304 7.80 -11.25 10.28
N TYR A 305 8.08 -11.68 11.51
CA TYR A 305 8.73 -10.86 12.54
C TYR A 305 10.13 -11.40 12.79
N ILE A 306 11.16 -10.58 12.54
CA ILE A 306 12.56 -10.94 12.60
C ILE A 306 13.24 -10.20 13.75
N ASN A 307 14.03 -10.93 14.53
CA ASN A 307 14.80 -10.37 15.63
C ASN A 307 13.94 -9.61 16.64
N SER A 308 12.81 -10.19 17.04
CA SER A 308 11.94 -9.62 18.06
C SER A 308 12.57 -9.63 19.44
N ALA A 309 12.28 -8.61 20.24
CA ALA A 309 12.79 -8.50 21.63
C ALA A 309 12.17 -9.54 22.58
N VAL A 310 11.04 -10.14 22.18
CA VAL A 310 10.27 -11.12 22.97
C VAL A 310 10.02 -12.38 22.16
N SER A 311 9.71 -13.46 22.86
CA SER A 311 9.27 -14.72 22.28
C SER A 311 7.79 -14.93 22.56
N VAL A 312 7.14 -15.81 21.77
CA VAL A 312 5.73 -16.17 21.99
C VAL A 312 5.56 -16.87 23.34
N GLU A 313 4.53 -16.48 24.09
CA GLU A 313 4.19 -17.13 25.37
C GLU A 313 3.65 -18.56 25.15
N ASN A 314 2.82 -18.74 24.13
CA ASN A 314 2.26 -20.01 23.73
C ASN A 314 2.62 -20.31 22.28
N ASN A 315 3.34 -21.39 22.04
CA ASN A 315 3.70 -21.82 20.70
C ASN A 315 2.54 -22.57 20.00
N THR A 316 1.43 -21.87 19.82
CA THR A 316 0.23 -22.35 19.13
C THR A 316 0.01 -21.58 17.85
N LYS A 317 -0.56 -22.21 16.84
CA LYS A 317 -0.94 -21.50 15.61
C LYS A 317 -2.02 -20.47 15.94
N ARG A 318 -1.74 -19.21 15.59
CA ARG A 318 -2.67 -18.10 15.81
C ARG A 318 -3.54 -17.87 14.58
N THR A 319 -4.79 -17.52 14.82
CA THR A 319 -5.69 -16.98 13.79
C THR A 319 -5.84 -15.50 14.04
N PHE A 320 -5.38 -14.69 13.10
CA PHE A 320 -5.24 -13.24 13.29
C PHE A 320 -5.51 -12.44 12.02
N THR A 321 -5.68 -11.14 12.20
CA THR A 321 -5.90 -10.17 11.15
C THR A 321 -4.76 -9.17 11.11
N THR A 322 -4.74 -8.32 10.10
CA THR A 322 -3.75 -7.24 10.01
C THR A 322 -3.90 -6.19 11.12
N PHE A 323 -5.03 -6.12 11.82
CA PHE A 323 -5.17 -5.29 13.03
C PHE A 323 -4.20 -5.70 14.13
N ASP A 324 -3.93 -6.98 14.25
CA ASP A 324 -3.08 -7.55 15.29
C ASP A 324 -1.60 -7.12 15.12
N ASN A 325 -1.19 -6.72 13.92
CA ASN A 325 0.14 -6.18 13.67
C ASN A 325 0.43 -4.92 14.50
N PHE A 326 -0.57 -4.13 14.84
CA PHE A 326 -0.38 -2.90 15.61
C PHE A 326 0.23 -3.17 17.01
N PRO A 327 -0.44 -3.87 17.93
CA PRO A 327 0.15 -4.19 19.23
C PRO A 327 1.33 -5.16 19.11
N THR A 328 1.32 -6.08 18.14
CA THR A 328 2.39 -7.06 17.96
C THR A 328 3.71 -6.40 17.56
N THR A 329 3.69 -5.37 16.70
CA THR A 329 4.87 -4.60 16.35
C THR A 329 5.50 -3.93 17.58
N LEU A 330 4.70 -3.32 18.43
CA LEU A 330 5.19 -2.72 19.68
C LEU A 330 5.77 -3.78 20.64
N ALA A 331 5.10 -4.93 20.78
CA ALA A 331 5.61 -6.03 21.60
C ALA A 331 6.95 -6.57 21.04
N ALA A 332 7.08 -6.68 19.73
CA ALA A 332 8.33 -7.07 19.09
C ALA A 332 9.50 -6.10 19.36
N LEU A 333 9.19 -4.83 19.60
CA LEU A 333 10.16 -3.82 20.05
C LEU A 333 10.46 -3.89 21.55
N GLY A 334 9.83 -4.80 22.30
CA GLY A 334 9.98 -4.94 23.74
C GLY A 334 9.07 -4.05 24.56
N VAL A 335 8.10 -3.40 23.96
CA VAL A 335 7.10 -2.60 24.68
C VAL A 335 6.11 -3.52 25.38
N GLN A 336 5.94 -3.31 26.68
CA GLN A 336 4.90 -3.96 27.47
C GLN A 336 3.57 -3.20 27.28
N ILE A 337 2.54 -3.94 26.94
CA ILE A 337 1.21 -3.39 26.67
C ILE A 337 0.25 -3.91 27.73
N ASP A 338 -0.30 -3.01 28.55
CA ASP A 338 -1.28 -3.40 29.55
C ASP A 338 -2.53 -3.96 28.89
N GLY A 339 -2.87 -5.22 29.24
CA GLY A 339 -3.99 -5.96 28.64
C GLY A 339 -3.74 -6.54 27.24
N ASP A 340 -2.54 -6.38 26.67
CA ASP A 340 -2.11 -6.98 25.38
C ASP A 340 -3.00 -6.70 24.18
N ARG A 341 -3.72 -5.56 24.16
CA ARG A 341 -4.56 -5.13 23.05
C ARG A 341 -4.45 -3.63 22.79
N LEU A 342 -4.49 -3.25 21.50
CA LEU A 342 -4.58 -1.87 21.02
C LEU A 342 -5.46 -1.82 19.76
N GLY A 343 -6.38 -0.87 19.71
CA GLY A 343 -7.39 -0.86 18.64
C GLY A 343 -8.22 -2.14 18.67
N LEU A 344 -8.41 -2.77 17.53
CA LEU A 344 -9.00 -4.11 17.41
C LEU A 344 -7.94 -5.22 17.43
N GLY A 345 -6.68 -4.87 17.58
CA GLY A 345 -5.56 -5.80 17.54
C GLY A 345 -5.21 -6.39 18.89
N THR A 346 -4.64 -7.59 18.86
CA THR A 346 -4.11 -8.32 20.01
C THR A 346 -2.63 -8.59 19.79
N ASN A 347 -1.83 -8.45 20.84
CA ASN A 347 -0.42 -8.85 20.84
C ASN A 347 -0.28 -10.35 20.60
N LEU A 348 0.22 -10.74 19.44
CA LEU A 348 0.34 -12.15 19.04
C LEU A 348 1.45 -12.89 19.81
N PHE A 349 2.37 -12.19 20.44
CA PHE A 349 3.36 -12.80 21.35
C PHE A 349 2.74 -13.21 22.68
N SER A 350 1.60 -12.62 23.08
CA SER A 350 0.87 -12.96 24.29
C SER A 350 -0.01 -14.19 24.11
N SER A 351 -0.51 -14.72 25.23
CA SER A 351 -1.50 -15.80 25.23
C SER A 351 -2.94 -15.32 25.04
N LYS A 352 -3.16 -14.02 24.92
CA LYS A 352 -4.50 -13.45 24.77
C LYS A 352 -5.10 -13.81 23.40
N GLN A 353 -6.37 -14.20 23.39
CA GLN A 353 -7.09 -14.47 22.14
C GLN A 353 -7.25 -13.21 21.30
N THR A 354 -7.07 -13.36 19.98
CA THR A 354 -7.46 -12.34 19.01
C THR A 354 -8.99 -12.28 18.90
N LEU A 355 -9.52 -11.21 18.34
CA LEU A 355 -10.96 -11.13 18.07
C LEU A 355 -11.43 -12.24 17.11
N THR A 356 -10.59 -12.58 16.13
CA THR A 356 -10.87 -13.67 15.19
C THR A 356 -10.93 -15.03 15.88
N GLU A 357 -10.02 -15.30 16.84
CA GLU A 357 -10.05 -16.51 17.66
C GLU A 357 -11.27 -16.56 18.60
N GLN A 358 -11.71 -15.40 19.09
CA GLN A 358 -12.84 -15.29 20.01
C GLN A 358 -14.19 -15.39 19.30
N TYR A 359 -14.36 -14.69 18.19
CA TYR A 359 -15.66 -14.56 17.51
C TYR A 359 -15.80 -15.41 16.25
N GLY A 360 -14.68 -15.82 15.65
CA GLY A 360 -14.63 -16.44 14.33
C GLY A 360 -14.61 -15.43 13.19
N LEU A 361 -13.97 -15.82 12.09
CA LEU A 361 -13.70 -14.96 10.94
C LEU A 361 -14.97 -14.40 10.30
N ASP A 362 -15.98 -15.24 10.10
CA ASP A 362 -17.22 -14.85 9.42
C ASP A 362 -18.02 -13.81 10.22
N LYS A 363 -18.10 -14.00 11.55
CA LYS A 363 -18.78 -13.05 12.43
C LYS A 363 -18.05 -11.71 12.45
N GLU A 364 -16.73 -11.73 12.60
CA GLU A 364 -15.92 -10.51 12.61
C GLU A 364 -16.07 -9.75 11.29
N LYS A 365 -15.94 -10.42 10.13
CA LYS A 365 -16.18 -9.82 8.81
C LYS A 365 -17.59 -9.26 8.68
N GLY A 366 -18.60 -10.00 9.13
CA GLY A 366 -20.00 -9.57 9.08
C GLY A 366 -20.24 -8.29 9.87
N GLU A 367 -19.67 -8.17 11.06
CA GLU A 367 -19.78 -6.96 11.88
C GLU A 367 -19.02 -5.77 11.29
N LEU A 368 -17.82 -6.02 10.75
CA LEU A 368 -16.97 -4.97 10.15
C LEU A 368 -17.48 -4.47 8.79
N ASN A 369 -18.35 -5.22 8.12
CA ASN A 369 -19.04 -4.77 6.90
C ASN A 369 -20.17 -3.77 7.19
N LYS A 370 -20.67 -3.71 8.42
CA LYS A 370 -21.71 -2.76 8.82
C LYS A 370 -21.11 -1.39 9.10
N LYS A 371 -21.94 -0.35 8.97
CA LYS A 371 -21.53 1.03 9.27
C LYS A 371 -21.27 1.18 10.77
N SER A 372 -20.19 1.87 11.13
CA SER A 372 -19.84 2.23 12.50
C SER A 372 -19.91 3.75 12.70
N THR A 373 -20.84 4.20 13.55
CA THR A 373 -20.89 5.60 13.96
C THR A 373 -19.67 6.00 14.79
N PHE A 374 -19.11 5.05 15.53
CA PHE A 374 -17.88 5.26 16.28
C PHE A 374 -16.68 5.58 15.36
N MET A 375 -16.58 4.93 14.20
CA MET A 375 -15.55 5.28 13.21
C MET A 375 -15.74 6.70 12.65
N SER A 376 -16.97 7.14 12.45
CA SER A 376 -17.27 8.52 12.04
C SER A 376 -16.84 9.53 13.10
N GLU A 377 -17.08 9.25 14.38
CA GLU A 377 -16.60 10.07 15.50
C GLU A 377 -15.07 10.18 15.52
N LEU A 378 -14.36 9.05 15.37
CA LEU A 378 -12.89 9.00 15.32
C LEU A 378 -12.31 9.76 14.13
N SER A 379 -13.02 9.78 13.01
CA SER A 379 -12.60 10.50 11.81
C SER A 379 -12.68 12.02 11.94
N GLY A 380 -13.31 12.52 13.00
CA GLY A 380 -13.55 13.96 13.20
C GLY A 380 -14.59 14.54 12.24
N ASN A 381 -15.32 13.69 11.53
CA ASN A 381 -16.36 14.09 10.60
C ASN A 381 -17.69 14.33 11.33
N ASP A 382 -17.74 15.35 12.17
CA ASP A 382 -19.00 15.95 12.63
C ASP A 382 -19.64 16.87 11.57
N VAL A 383 -19.07 16.87 10.37
CA VAL A 383 -19.65 17.57 9.21
C VAL A 383 -20.89 16.79 8.81
N SER A 384 -22.03 17.46 8.77
CA SER A 384 -23.27 16.83 8.32
C SER A 384 -23.06 16.25 6.91
N ASN A 385 -23.69 15.11 6.61
CA ASN A 385 -23.63 14.51 5.27
C ASN A 385 -23.96 15.53 4.15
N GLU A 386 -24.80 16.54 4.45
CA GLU A 386 -25.18 17.58 3.52
C GLU A 386 -24.03 18.57 3.23
N GLU A 387 -23.35 19.06 4.26
CA GLU A 387 -22.18 19.96 4.11
C GLU A 387 -21.03 19.25 3.42
N PHE A 388 -20.82 17.97 3.72
CA PHE A 388 -19.80 17.19 3.08
C PHE A 388 -20.14 16.90 1.60
N GLN A 389 -21.39 16.55 1.29
CA GLN A 389 -21.84 16.38 -0.10
C GLN A 389 -21.76 17.72 -0.87
N GLU A 390 -22.05 18.84 -0.23
CA GLU A 390 -21.89 20.16 -0.82
C GLU A 390 -20.41 20.46 -1.12
N TYR A 391 -19.50 20.11 -0.18
CA TYR A 391 -18.06 20.20 -0.40
C TYR A 391 -17.59 19.32 -1.56
N LEU A 392 -17.98 18.06 -1.60
CA LEU A 392 -17.65 17.14 -2.68
C LEU A 392 -18.19 17.60 -4.03
N ASN A 393 -19.43 18.08 -4.07
CA ASN A 393 -20.05 18.62 -5.28
C ASN A 393 -19.35 19.89 -5.78
N LYS A 394 -18.79 20.69 -4.86
CA LYS A 394 -18.05 21.90 -5.17
C LYS A 394 -16.64 21.60 -5.70
N GLU A 395 -15.99 20.60 -5.15
CA GLU A 395 -14.59 20.30 -5.45
C GLU A 395 -14.40 19.34 -6.64
N GLY A 396 -15.37 18.48 -6.94
CA GLY A 396 -15.39 17.64 -8.15
C GLY A 396 -14.35 16.54 -8.16
N ILE A 397 -13.67 16.35 -9.30
CA ILE A 397 -12.65 15.33 -9.53
C ILE A 397 -11.31 15.82 -9.01
N ARG A 398 -10.58 15.00 -8.22
CA ARG A 398 -9.41 15.52 -7.52
C ARG A 398 -8.10 14.81 -7.70
N SER A 399 -8.08 13.57 -8.04
CA SER A 399 -6.80 12.86 -8.16
C SER A 399 -6.80 11.84 -9.27
N SER A 400 -5.66 11.69 -9.88
CA SER A 400 -5.38 10.58 -10.76
C SER A 400 -3.89 10.28 -10.71
N VAL A 401 -3.55 9.07 -11.12
CA VAL A 401 -2.18 8.70 -11.44
C VAL A 401 -2.08 8.58 -12.95
N VAL A 402 -1.03 9.17 -13.53
CA VAL A 402 -0.75 9.05 -14.96
C VAL A 402 0.60 8.39 -15.14
N TYR A 403 0.64 7.31 -15.88
CA TYR A 403 1.86 6.57 -16.14
C TYR A 403 1.95 6.09 -17.59
N LEU A 404 3.16 5.76 -18.01
CA LEU A 404 3.39 5.15 -19.31
C LEU A 404 3.07 3.66 -19.23
N GLN A 405 2.04 3.25 -19.95
CA GLN A 405 1.61 1.85 -20.03
C GLN A 405 2.45 1.06 -21.03
N SER A 406 2.68 1.62 -22.21
CA SER A 406 3.43 0.97 -23.27
C SER A 406 4.01 1.97 -24.26
N TYR A 407 4.99 1.51 -25.01
CA TYR A 407 5.65 2.27 -26.06
C TYR A 407 5.83 1.39 -27.30
N ASP A 408 5.49 1.91 -28.47
CA ASP A 408 5.73 1.27 -29.75
C ASP A 408 6.76 2.09 -30.56
N SER A 409 7.98 1.60 -30.63
CA SER A 409 9.09 2.26 -31.33
C SER A 409 8.93 2.27 -32.84
N GLU A 410 8.23 1.29 -33.43
CA GLU A 410 7.98 1.20 -34.86
C GLU A 410 6.85 2.13 -35.27
N ALA A 411 5.74 2.09 -34.54
CA ALA A 411 4.60 2.98 -34.75
C ALA A 411 4.86 4.41 -34.25
N LYS A 412 5.89 4.61 -33.42
CA LYS A 412 6.19 5.88 -32.73
C LYS A 412 5.01 6.41 -31.95
N THR A 413 4.42 5.54 -31.18
CA THR A 413 3.31 5.87 -30.27
C THR A 413 3.63 5.47 -28.84
N ALA A 414 3.01 6.14 -27.89
CA ALA A 414 3.06 5.79 -26.48
C ALA A 414 1.64 5.73 -25.91
N THR A 415 1.37 4.77 -25.04
CA THR A 415 0.08 4.70 -24.33
C THR A 415 0.28 5.24 -22.93
N LEU A 416 -0.43 6.32 -22.61
CA LEU A 416 -0.53 6.85 -21.26
C LEU A 416 -1.79 6.31 -20.61
N SER A 417 -1.64 5.73 -19.42
CA SER A 417 -2.79 5.28 -18.62
C SER A 417 -3.08 6.29 -17.52
N VAL A 418 -4.35 6.64 -17.40
CA VAL A 418 -4.90 7.46 -16.33
C VAL A 418 -5.70 6.53 -15.43
N ASP A 419 -5.26 6.39 -14.21
CA ASP A 419 -5.83 5.48 -13.25
C ASP A 419 -6.20 6.22 -11.95
N ASP A 420 -6.94 5.53 -11.08
CA ASP A 420 -7.29 6.00 -9.75
C ASP A 420 -7.96 7.39 -9.74
N ILE A 421 -8.85 7.62 -10.70
CA ILE A 421 -9.61 8.86 -10.76
C ILE A 421 -10.65 8.86 -9.65
N PHE A 422 -10.48 9.79 -8.73
CA PHE A 422 -11.47 10.05 -7.69
C PHE A 422 -12.46 11.13 -8.13
N TYR A 423 -13.73 10.86 -8.04
CA TYR A 423 -14.81 11.79 -8.39
C TYR A 423 -16.04 11.58 -7.51
N THR A 424 -16.85 12.61 -7.42
CA THR A 424 -18.08 12.61 -6.64
C THR A 424 -19.21 13.29 -7.42
N GLY A 425 -20.44 12.86 -7.15
CA GLY A 425 -21.64 13.51 -7.66
C GLY A 425 -22.00 13.24 -9.12
N GLY A 426 -21.49 12.17 -9.72
CA GLY A 426 -21.84 11.82 -11.10
C GLY A 426 -21.02 10.68 -11.66
N ASN A 427 -21.16 10.44 -12.97
CA ASN A 427 -20.39 9.43 -13.70
C ASN A 427 -19.33 10.12 -14.56
N ILE A 428 -18.15 9.53 -14.67
CA ILE A 428 -17.16 9.97 -15.65
C ILE A 428 -17.71 9.71 -17.05
N ASP A 429 -17.91 10.78 -17.82
CA ASP A 429 -18.35 10.69 -19.21
C ASP A 429 -17.17 10.32 -20.13
N TYR A 430 -16.07 11.02 -19.97
CA TYR A 430 -14.81 10.68 -20.62
C TYR A 430 -13.61 11.36 -19.92
N VAL A 431 -12.43 10.87 -20.23
CA VAL A 431 -11.14 11.45 -19.83
C VAL A 431 -10.38 11.88 -21.07
N SER A 432 -9.73 13.03 -21.05
CA SER A 432 -8.85 13.50 -22.12
C SER A 432 -7.46 13.82 -21.59
N VAL A 433 -6.45 13.47 -22.37
CA VAL A 433 -5.05 13.75 -22.11
C VAL A 433 -4.55 14.77 -23.11
N GLU A 434 -3.96 15.85 -22.65
CA GLU A 434 -3.25 16.83 -23.49
C GLU A 434 -1.75 16.75 -23.18
N VAL A 435 -0.95 16.58 -24.22
CA VAL A 435 0.50 16.50 -24.14
C VAL A 435 1.08 17.65 -24.93
N THR A 436 2.02 18.38 -24.32
CA THR A 436 2.85 19.36 -25.04
C THR A 436 4.19 18.73 -25.34
N HIS A 437 4.50 18.62 -26.62
CA HIS A 437 5.76 18.06 -27.12
C HIS A 437 6.93 19.06 -26.98
N PRO A 438 8.19 18.57 -27.03
CA PRO A 438 9.36 19.43 -26.94
C PRO A 438 9.43 20.55 -28.00
N ASP A 439 8.83 20.36 -29.16
CA ASP A 439 8.73 21.37 -30.23
C ASP A 439 7.64 22.43 -29.99
N GLY A 440 6.90 22.32 -28.86
CA GLY A 440 5.81 23.20 -28.50
C GLY A 440 4.45 22.83 -29.12
N SER A 441 4.40 21.80 -29.97
CA SER A 441 3.12 21.29 -30.49
C SER A 441 2.31 20.62 -29.37
N ARG A 442 0.98 20.66 -29.51
CA ARG A 442 0.05 20.07 -28.55
C ARG A 442 -0.78 19.00 -29.20
N GLN A 443 -0.98 17.93 -28.46
CA GLN A 443 -1.84 16.84 -28.83
C GLN A 443 -2.87 16.59 -27.72
N LYS A 444 -4.14 16.61 -28.06
CA LYS A 444 -5.23 16.25 -27.13
C LYS A 444 -5.91 14.97 -27.61
N VAL A 445 -5.97 13.98 -26.74
CA VAL A 445 -6.49 12.65 -27.03
C VAL A 445 -7.59 12.31 -26.03
N LYS A 446 -8.73 11.82 -26.52
CA LYS A 446 -9.75 11.23 -25.67
C LYS A 446 -9.29 9.82 -25.29
N ALA A 447 -9.19 9.55 -23.99
CA ALA A 447 -8.77 8.26 -23.49
C ALA A 447 -9.89 7.21 -23.61
N THR A 448 -9.51 5.97 -23.86
CA THR A 448 -10.42 4.82 -23.93
C THR A 448 -10.55 4.21 -22.55
N HIS A 449 -11.78 4.03 -22.08
CA HIS A 449 -12.05 3.39 -20.80
C HIS A 449 -11.81 1.88 -20.90
N ASN A 450 -10.86 1.37 -20.15
CA ASN A 450 -10.66 -0.05 -19.96
C ASN A 450 -11.61 -0.55 -18.85
N LYS A 451 -12.63 -1.29 -19.25
CA LYS A 451 -13.67 -1.75 -18.32
C LYS A 451 -13.21 -2.89 -17.40
N SER A 452 -12.07 -3.53 -17.68
CA SER A 452 -11.56 -4.63 -16.88
C SER A 452 -10.93 -4.16 -15.57
N ASP A 453 -10.26 -3.02 -15.61
CA ASP A 453 -9.52 -2.45 -14.46
C ASP A 453 -9.92 -1.02 -14.10
N GLY A 454 -10.77 -0.39 -14.91
CA GLY A 454 -11.32 0.94 -14.64
C GLY A 454 -10.43 2.11 -15.06
N ARG A 455 -9.24 1.85 -15.62
CA ARG A 455 -8.33 2.89 -16.10
C ARG A 455 -8.77 3.45 -17.48
N TYR A 456 -8.16 4.56 -17.84
CA TYR A 456 -8.36 5.21 -19.14
C TYR A 456 -7.04 5.29 -19.89
N ASP A 457 -6.99 4.74 -21.10
CA ASP A 457 -5.80 4.65 -21.93
C ASP A 457 -5.84 5.65 -23.09
N ALA A 458 -4.82 6.47 -23.22
CA ALA A 458 -4.63 7.44 -24.30
C ALA A 458 -3.39 7.10 -25.13
N VAL A 459 -3.58 6.82 -26.42
CA VAL A 459 -2.47 6.60 -27.34
C VAL A 459 -2.06 7.93 -27.95
N ILE A 460 -0.81 8.35 -27.70
CA ILE A 460 -0.23 9.59 -28.20
C ILE A 460 0.82 9.32 -29.26
N ASP A 461 0.90 10.22 -30.27
CA ASP A 461 1.96 10.23 -31.27
C ASP A 461 3.21 10.91 -30.70
N ILE A 462 4.35 10.24 -30.76
CA ILE A 462 5.64 10.74 -30.30
C ILE A 462 6.64 10.97 -31.43
N SER A 463 6.16 10.95 -32.69
CA SER A 463 7.03 11.17 -33.86
C SER A 463 7.62 12.58 -33.96
N ASN A 464 6.95 13.58 -33.36
CA ASN A 464 7.29 15.00 -33.51
C ASN A 464 8.18 15.59 -32.39
N GLY A 465 8.47 14.87 -31.34
CA GLY A 465 9.19 15.41 -30.20
C GLY A 465 10.05 14.41 -29.45
N GLY A 466 10.17 13.20 -29.97
CA GLY A 466 10.85 12.13 -29.27
C GLY A 466 10.04 11.60 -28.09
N ILE A 467 10.73 11.08 -27.10
CA ILE A 467 10.13 10.43 -25.92
C ILE A 467 10.08 11.33 -24.68
N GLU A 468 10.49 12.59 -24.81
CA GLU A 468 10.49 13.57 -23.73
C GLU A 468 9.34 14.55 -23.90
N TYR A 469 8.58 14.75 -22.83
CA TYR A 469 7.46 15.69 -22.79
C TYR A 469 7.66 16.71 -21.70
N GLN A 470 7.32 17.96 -22.00
CA GLN A 470 7.45 19.04 -21.05
C GLN A 470 6.21 19.22 -20.17
N THR A 471 5.05 18.87 -20.68
CA THR A 471 3.80 19.02 -19.94
C THR A 471 2.80 17.94 -20.33
N ILE A 472 2.20 17.31 -19.32
CA ILE A 472 1.03 16.45 -19.47
C ILE A 472 -0.09 17.02 -18.61
N SER A 473 -1.25 17.21 -19.20
CA SER A 473 -2.46 17.68 -18.55
C SER A 473 -3.58 16.67 -18.79
N VAL A 474 -4.26 16.26 -17.74
CA VAL A 474 -5.37 15.33 -17.82
C VAL A 474 -6.62 15.98 -17.29
N ASP A 475 -7.64 16.05 -18.14
CA ASP A 475 -8.97 16.52 -17.78
C ASP A 475 -9.95 15.35 -17.73
N ALA A 476 -10.68 15.23 -16.63
CA ALA A 476 -11.81 14.33 -16.54
C ALA A 476 -13.12 15.13 -16.66
N HIS A 477 -14.04 14.57 -17.41
CA HIS A 477 -15.35 15.15 -17.70
C HIS A 477 -16.41 14.30 -17.02
N ILE A 478 -17.10 14.85 -16.01
CA ILE A 478 -18.19 14.17 -15.32
C ILE A 478 -19.55 14.70 -15.77
N ARG A 479 -20.47 13.77 -15.94
CA ARG A 479 -21.89 14.07 -16.08
C ARG A 479 -22.53 14.00 -14.69
N ILE A 480 -23.14 15.08 -14.27
CA ILE A 480 -23.82 15.17 -12.98
C ILE A 480 -25.22 14.56 -13.11
N ASP A 481 -25.67 13.85 -12.10
CA ASP A 481 -26.95 13.15 -12.07
C ASP A 481 -28.10 14.00 -12.56
N ASN A 482 -28.86 13.43 -13.50
CA ASN A 482 -30.08 13.99 -14.13
C ASN A 482 -29.94 15.35 -14.83
N SER A 483 -28.73 15.84 -15.07
CA SER A 483 -28.48 17.01 -15.90
C SER A 483 -27.55 16.67 -17.06
N ASP A 484 -27.75 17.28 -18.21
CA ASP A 484 -26.81 17.20 -19.34
C ASP A 484 -25.58 18.09 -19.14
N ALA A 485 -25.45 18.70 -17.97
CA ALA A 485 -24.31 19.54 -17.63
C ALA A 485 -23.06 18.66 -17.37
N LEU A 486 -22.00 18.92 -18.14
CA LEU A 486 -20.69 18.34 -17.92
C LEU A 486 -19.85 19.29 -17.08
N LYS A 487 -19.27 18.79 -16.00
CA LYS A 487 -18.17 19.47 -15.32
C LYS A 487 -16.85 18.92 -15.84
N THR A 488 -15.97 19.81 -16.24
CA THR A 488 -14.58 19.48 -16.61
C THR A 488 -13.65 19.97 -15.51
N GLN A 489 -12.73 19.13 -15.12
CA GLN A 489 -11.71 19.49 -14.15
C GLN A 489 -10.37 18.89 -14.55
N ASN A 490 -9.32 19.71 -14.46
CA ASN A 490 -7.94 19.21 -14.54
C ASN A 490 -7.63 18.43 -13.27
N ILE A 491 -7.38 17.13 -13.43
CA ILE A 491 -7.11 16.20 -12.32
C ILE A 491 -5.64 15.86 -12.18
N TYR A 492 -4.83 16.15 -13.19
CA TYR A 492 -3.40 15.91 -13.19
C TYR A 492 -2.71 16.94 -14.07
N GLN A 493 -1.69 17.56 -13.55
CA GLN A 493 -0.81 18.41 -14.32
C GLN A 493 0.64 18.15 -13.91
N TYR A 494 1.44 17.77 -14.87
CA TYR A 494 2.88 17.58 -14.73
C TYR A 494 3.61 18.52 -15.68
N SER A 495 4.58 19.23 -15.18
CA SER A 495 5.45 20.09 -15.98
C SER A 495 6.89 19.70 -15.75
N GLY A 496 7.52 19.15 -16.76
CA GLY A 496 8.90 18.66 -16.71
C GLY A 496 9.17 17.66 -17.83
N ASN A 497 10.33 17.04 -17.83
CA ASN A 497 10.66 16.00 -18.80
C ASN A 497 10.12 14.67 -18.27
N LEU A 498 9.10 14.15 -18.89
CA LEU A 498 8.67 12.79 -18.68
C LEU A 498 9.54 11.90 -19.56
N ALA A 499 10.48 11.19 -18.97
CA ALA A 499 11.19 10.14 -19.67
C ALA A 499 10.24 8.97 -19.89
N VAL A 500 9.84 8.75 -21.12
CA VAL A 500 9.04 7.61 -21.52
C VAL A 500 9.95 6.39 -21.54
N ILE A 501 9.90 5.57 -20.50
CA ILE A 501 10.65 4.32 -20.43
C ILE A 501 9.71 3.18 -20.80
N PRO A 502 9.94 2.51 -21.93
CA PRO A 502 9.19 1.30 -22.24
C PRO A 502 9.55 0.18 -21.27
N CYS A 503 8.61 -0.73 -21.05
CA CYS A 503 8.83 -1.98 -20.34
C CYS A 503 9.83 -2.94 -21.04
N GLU A 504 10.44 -2.54 -22.15
CA GLU A 504 11.42 -3.36 -22.87
C GLU A 504 12.86 -2.95 -22.57
N ASP A 505 13.69 -3.94 -22.31
CA ASP A 505 15.07 -3.91 -21.77
C ASP A 505 16.09 -2.92 -22.38
N ASN A 506 15.81 -2.29 -23.50
CA ASN A 506 16.79 -1.52 -24.26
C ASN A 506 16.78 -0.01 -24.04
N LEU A 507 15.81 0.53 -23.31
CA LEU A 507 15.67 1.99 -23.16
C LEU A 507 16.15 2.55 -21.82
N LEU A 508 16.27 1.73 -20.78
CA LEU A 508 16.91 2.16 -19.52
C LEU A 508 18.31 2.71 -19.76
N GLN A 509 19.06 2.14 -20.72
CA GLN A 509 20.38 2.62 -21.07
C GLN A 509 20.35 3.92 -21.90
N GLN A 510 19.35 4.13 -22.72
CA GLN A 510 19.24 5.34 -23.55
C GLN A 510 18.77 6.55 -22.75
N THR A 511 17.88 6.34 -21.79
CA THR A 511 17.37 7.42 -20.92
C THR A 511 18.42 7.91 -19.92
N LEU A 512 19.29 7.02 -19.45
CA LEU A 512 20.43 7.40 -18.60
C LEU A 512 21.52 8.18 -19.35
N HIS A 513 21.61 8.05 -20.69
CA HIS A 513 22.58 8.75 -21.51
C HIS A 513 22.09 10.12 -22.02
N SER A 514 20.77 10.35 -22.07
CA SER A 514 20.21 11.65 -22.48
C SER A 514 20.07 12.66 -21.33
N ALA A 515 20.25 12.21 -20.09
CA ALA A 515 20.19 13.04 -18.89
C ALA A 515 21.57 13.51 -18.37
N SER A 516 22.66 13.26 -19.15
CA SER A 516 24.03 13.72 -18.83
C SER A 516 24.36 15.03 -19.55
#